data_55bfe3979172160c43f7d2c18aed145f
#
_entry.id   55bfe3979172160c43f7d2c18aed145f
#
_cell.length_a   1.000
_cell.length_b   1.000
_cell.length_c   1.000
_cell.angle_alpha   90.00
_cell.angle_beta   90.00
_cell.angle_gamma   90.00
#
_symmetry.space_group_name_H-M   'P 1'
#
loop_
_entity.id
_entity.type
_entity.pdbx_description
1 polymer ?
#
loop_
_entity_poly.entity_id
_entity_poly.type
_entity_poly.pdbx_seq_one_letter_code
_entity_poly.pdbx_strand_id
1 'polypeptide(L)'
;RDDTFVPLRTVSKDDYELKEQLLEIPGVMITDTTVRYYPFKEKAAQLTGYVQSITAEELEERKGQGYNRNSLIGKAGAERIYEDILRPRDGYSIQIIDGLGDVRSTVLEKPAEDGKDVVLTIDIVLQQHLYQELEGDEGCAVAIDPKSGAVLAMASAPAYDPNDFVMGYTSAAWEEINNDET
;
A
#
# COMPACT_ATOMS: atom_id res chain seq x y z
N ARG A 1 14.09 -8.27 27.51
CA ARG A 1 14.99 -8.88 26.50
C ARG A 1 14.78 -8.09 25.24
N ASP A 2 15.88 -7.47 24.78
CA ASP A 2 15.89 -6.59 23.59
C ASP A 2 16.04 -7.41 22.29
N ASP A 3 15.20 -8.43 22.11
CA ASP A 3 15.17 -9.24 20.89
C ASP A 3 14.02 -8.81 19.96
N THR A 4 13.68 -7.51 19.97
CA THR A 4 12.59 -6.99 19.13
C THR A 4 13.18 -6.52 17.80
N PHE A 5 12.77 -7.18 16.72
CA PHE A 5 13.09 -6.71 15.38
C PHE A 5 12.26 -5.48 15.03
N VAL A 6 12.92 -4.44 14.54
CA VAL A 6 12.29 -3.22 14.07
C VAL A 6 12.40 -3.17 12.55
N PRO A 7 11.28 -3.07 11.80
CA PRO A 7 11.34 -2.92 10.36
C PRO A 7 12.03 -1.59 10.01
N LEU A 8 13.04 -1.66 9.16
CA LEU A 8 13.82 -0.49 8.74
C LEU A 8 13.41 0.00 7.36
N ARG A 9 13.33 -0.92 6.39
CA ARG A 9 13.05 -0.57 4.99
C ARG A 9 12.55 -1.79 4.22
N THR A 10 11.67 -1.54 3.26
CA THR A 10 11.30 -2.52 2.22
C THR A 10 12.24 -2.36 1.04
N VAL A 11 12.77 -3.47 0.52
CA VAL A 11 13.65 -3.52 -0.64
C VAL A 11 13.10 -4.47 -1.69
N SER A 12 13.33 -4.17 -2.97
CA SER A 12 12.91 -5.06 -4.05
C SER A 12 13.60 -6.42 -3.94
N LYS A 13 12.85 -7.49 -4.28
CA LYS A 13 13.40 -8.84 -4.31
C LYS A 13 14.54 -8.99 -5.33
N ASP A 14 14.52 -8.16 -6.38
CA ASP A 14 15.49 -8.18 -7.48
C ASP A 14 16.72 -7.29 -7.24
N ASP A 15 16.73 -6.52 -6.14
CA ASP A 15 17.86 -5.68 -5.76
C ASP A 15 18.89 -6.49 -4.95
N TYR A 16 19.66 -7.31 -5.66
CA TYR A 16 20.64 -8.22 -5.07
C TYR A 16 21.81 -7.46 -4.44
N GLU A 17 22.26 -6.36 -5.06
CA GLU A 17 23.40 -5.58 -4.58
C GLU A 17 23.10 -4.94 -3.23
N LEU A 18 21.95 -4.28 -3.10
CA LEU A 18 21.52 -3.69 -1.81
C LEU A 18 21.30 -4.75 -0.73
N LYS A 19 20.79 -5.93 -1.10
CA LYS A 19 20.61 -7.04 -0.15
C LYS A 19 21.94 -7.55 0.39
N GLU A 20 22.93 -7.73 -0.46
CA GLU A 20 24.26 -8.15 -0.02
C GLU A 20 24.88 -7.12 0.95
N GLN A 21 24.82 -5.83 0.60
CA GLN A 21 25.30 -4.75 1.47
C GLN A 21 24.58 -4.72 2.82
N LEU A 22 23.28 -4.93 2.85
CA LEU A 22 22.50 -4.96 4.10
C LEU A 22 22.84 -6.16 4.98
N LEU A 23 23.12 -7.32 4.39
CA LEU A 23 23.48 -8.53 5.13
C LEU A 23 24.91 -8.47 5.73
N GLU A 24 25.77 -7.58 5.24
CA GLU A 24 27.08 -7.31 5.84
C GLU A 24 26.98 -6.54 7.17
N ILE A 25 25.84 -5.90 7.45
CA ILE A 25 25.62 -5.13 8.67
C ILE A 25 25.20 -6.09 9.82
N PRO A 26 25.97 -6.21 10.91
CA PRO A 26 25.61 -7.07 12.02
C PRO A 26 24.27 -6.67 12.64
N GLY A 27 23.37 -7.65 12.83
CA GLY A 27 22.06 -7.44 13.43
C GLY A 27 20.96 -7.10 12.42
N VAL A 28 21.28 -6.97 11.13
CA VAL A 28 20.28 -6.84 10.06
C VAL A 28 19.80 -8.21 9.63
N MET A 29 18.48 -8.36 9.49
CA MET A 29 17.82 -9.55 8.98
C MET A 29 16.90 -9.16 7.83
N ILE A 30 16.92 -9.94 6.76
CA ILE A 30 16.01 -9.79 5.62
C ILE A 30 14.94 -10.86 5.71
N THR A 31 13.68 -10.44 5.64
CA THR A 31 12.50 -11.33 5.61
C THR A 31 11.63 -11.01 4.41
N ASP A 32 11.02 -12.02 3.82
CA ASP A 32 10.04 -11.79 2.76
C ASP A 32 8.75 -11.20 3.34
N THR A 33 8.24 -10.18 2.66
CA THR A 33 6.94 -9.59 2.96
C THR A 33 6.15 -9.34 1.68
N THR A 34 4.83 -9.40 1.78
CA THR A 34 3.95 -9.05 0.67
C THR A 34 3.61 -7.57 0.76
N VAL A 35 3.78 -6.88 -0.35
CA VAL A 35 3.48 -5.45 -0.45
C VAL A 35 2.45 -5.20 -1.55
N ARG A 36 1.72 -4.10 -1.47
CA ARG A 36 0.84 -3.64 -2.54
C ARG A 36 1.69 -3.23 -3.74
N TYR A 37 1.29 -3.62 -4.93
CA TYR A 37 1.98 -3.28 -6.17
C TYR A 37 1.03 -2.63 -7.17
N TYR A 38 1.45 -1.52 -7.76
CA TYR A 38 0.69 -0.71 -8.71
C TYR A 38 1.34 -0.83 -10.10
N PRO A 39 0.84 -1.72 -10.97
CA PRO A 39 1.50 -2.05 -12.25
C PRO A 39 1.47 -0.91 -13.27
N PHE A 40 0.53 0.03 -13.13
CA PHE A 40 0.35 1.15 -14.05
C PHE A 40 1.02 2.45 -13.59
N LYS A 41 1.65 2.40 -12.40
CA LYS A 41 2.46 3.49 -11.84
C LYS A 41 1.73 4.84 -11.92
N GLU A 42 2.45 5.90 -12.37
CA GLU A 42 1.96 7.27 -12.53
C GLU A 42 0.72 7.37 -13.42
N LYS A 43 0.56 6.45 -14.41
CA LYS A 43 -0.55 6.48 -15.38
C LYS A 43 -1.93 6.27 -14.76
N ALA A 44 -1.98 5.67 -13.58
CA ALA A 44 -3.24 5.42 -12.87
C ALA A 44 -3.17 5.89 -11.41
N ALA A 45 -2.15 6.63 -11.01
CA ALA A 45 -1.88 7.01 -9.63
C ALA A 45 -3.05 7.73 -8.96
N GLN A 46 -3.61 8.74 -9.61
CA GLN A 46 -4.72 9.52 -9.07
C GLN A 46 -6.00 8.68 -8.93
N LEU A 47 -6.18 7.71 -9.83
CA LEU A 47 -7.31 6.80 -9.80
C LEU A 47 -7.18 5.75 -8.70
N THR A 48 -6.06 5.03 -8.69
CA THR A 48 -5.83 3.95 -7.72
C THR A 48 -5.55 4.48 -6.32
N GLY A 49 -4.80 5.57 -6.24
CA GLY A 49 -4.22 6.03 -4.99
C GLY A 49 -3.10 5.11 -4.51
N TYR A 50 -2.86 5.10 -3.22
CA TYR A 50 -1.83 4.28 -2.58
C TYR A 50 -2.22 3.90 -1.16
N VAL A 51 -1.55 2.87 -0.64
CA VAL A 51 -1.62 2.47 0.77
C VAL A 51 -0.36 2.89 1.51
N GLN A 52 -0.50 3.20 2.79
CA GLN A 52 0.61 3.53 3.67
C GLN A 52 0.30 3.08 5.10
N SER A 53 1.30 3.04 5.97
CA SER A 53 1.10 2.74 7.38
C SER A 53 0.12 3.71 8.02
N ILE A 54 -0.77 3.17 8.86
CA ILE A 54 -1.73 3.96 9.61
C ILE A 54 -1.01 4.89 10.60
N THR A 55 -1.45 6.15 10.69
CA THR A 55 -0.92 7.08 11.70
C THR A 55 -1.54 6.84 13.07
N ALA A 56 -0.97 7.45 14.11
CA ALA A 56 -1.50 7.33 15.47
C ALA A 56 -2.91 7.97 15.59
N GLU A 57 -3.13 9.09 14.90
CA GLU A 57 -4.41 9.77 14.84
C GLU A 57 -5.47 8.91 14.13
N GLU A 58 -5.16 8.41 12.96
CA GLU A 58 -6.05 7.53 12.20
C GLU A 58 -6.39 6.24 12.96
N LEU A 59 -5.43 5.70 13.71
CA LEU A 59 -5.64 4.52 14.54
C LEU A 59 -6.61 4.80 15.69
N GLU A 60 -6.53 5.97 16.32
CA GLU A 60 -7.46 6.34 17.39
C GLU A 60 -8.87 6.61 16.83
N GLU A 61 -8.98 7.30 15.68
CA GLU A 61 -10.27 7.52 14.99
C GLU A 61 -10.97 6.22 14.58
N ARG A 62 -10.18 5.19 14.24
CA ARG A 62 -10.68 3.88 13.79
C ARG A 62 -10.64 2.81 14.88
N LYS A 63 -10.59 3.23 16.14
CA LYS A 63 -10.58 2.34 17.29
C LYS A 63 -11.75 1.37 17.29
N GLY A 64 -11.46 0.09 17.51
CA GLY A 64 -12.47 -0.97 17.49
C GLY A 64 -12.86 -1.47 16.09
N GLN A 65 -12.30 -0.93 15.03
CA GLN A 65 -12.54 -1.37 13.65
C GLN A 65 -11.54 -2.43 13.18
N GLY A 66 -10.71 -2.97 14.08
CA GLY A 66 -9.75 -4.05 13.78
C GLY A 66 -8.44 -3.55 13.14
N TYR A 67 -8.08 -2.28 13.31
CA TYR A 67 -6.77 -1.77 12.95
C TYR A 67 -5.79 -1.90 14.12
N ASN A 68 -4.53 -2.09 13.77
CA ASN A 68 -3.40 -2.10 14.69
C ASN A 68 -2.28 -1.21 14.14
N ARG A 69 -1.21 -1.00 14.91
CA ARG A 69 -0.09 -0.11 14.55
C ARG A 69 0.66 -0.50 13.26
N ASN A 70 0.52 -1.74 12.83
CA ASN A 70 1.17 -2.27 11.63
C ASN A 70 0.20 -2.32 10.44
N SER A 71 -1.04 -1.87 10.61
CA SER A 71 -2.02 -1.87 9.53
C SER A 71 -1.63 -0.89 8.45
N LEU A 72 -1.83 -1.32 7.19
CA LEU A 72 -1.82 -0.43 6.04
C LEU A 72 -3.23 0.13 5.83
N ILE A 73 -3.31 1.36 5.35
CA ILE A 73 -4.59 2.03 5.06
C ILE A 73 -4.49 2.79 3.73
N GLY A 74 -5.56 2.77 2.96
CA GLY A 74 -5.68 3.55 1.74
C GLY A 74 -5.68 5.06 2.04
N LYS A 75 -4.74 5.79 1.45
CA LYS A 75 -4.58 7.24 1.67
C LYS A 75 -5.27 8.08 0.62
N ALA A 76 -5.39 7.59 -0.60
CA ALA A 76 -5.97 8.31 -1.73
C ALA A 76 -6.69 7.36 -2.69
N GLY A 77 -7.41 7.91 -3.66
CA GLY A 77 -8.02 7.20 -4.77
C GLY A 77 -8.94 6.06 -4.38
N ALA A 78 -8.97 5.04 -5.20
CA ALA A 78 -9.79 3.84 -4.99
C ALA A 78 -9.40 3.08 -3.71
N GLU A 79 -8.11 3.06 -3.34
CA GLU A 79 -7.65 2.42 -2.10
C GLU A 79 -8.33 3.02 -0.87
N ARG A 80 -8.48 4.35 -0.83
CA ARG A 80 -9.16 5.03 0.27
C ARG A 80 -10.68 4.85 0.23
N ILE A 81 -11.27 4.97 -0.96
CA ILE A 81 -12.74 4.92 -1.12
C ILE A 81 -13.27 3.52 -0.81
N TYR A 82 -12.55 2.49 -1.24
CA TYR A 82 -12.94 1.09 -1.09
C TYR A 82 -12.16 0.35 -0.01
N GLU A 83 -11.53 1.06 0.92
CA GLU A 83 -10.73 0.51 2.03
C GLU A 83 -11.45 -0.65 2.74
N ASP A 84 -12.72 -0.47 3.11
CA ASP A 84 -13.51 -1.49 3.84
C ASP A 84 -13.73 -2.78 3.03
N ILE A 85 -13.62 -2.70 1.70
CA ILE A 85 -13.78 -3.83 0.79
C ILE A 85 -12.42 -4.47 0.50
N LEU A 86 -11.42 -3.64 0.22
CA LEU A 86 -10.07 -4.07 -0.17
C LEU A 86 -9.25 -4.62 0.99
N ARG A 87 -9.52 -4.13 2.21
CA ARG A 87 -8.75 -4.48 3.39
C ARG A 87 -8.99 -5.93 3.83
N PRO A 88 -7.93 -6.73 4.05
CA PRO A 88 -8.04 -8.01 4.72
C PRO A 88 -8.41 -7.82 6.19
N ARG A 89 -8.97 -8.84 6.81
CA ARG A 89 -9.27 -8.87 8.25
C ARG A 89 -8.37 -9.88 8.93
N ASP A 90 -7.67 -9.43 9.97
CA ASP A 90 -6.79 -10.29 10.74
C ASP A 90 -7.57 -11.43 11.39
N GLY A 91 -6.99 -12.63 11.33
CA GLY A 91 -7.40 -13.75 12.13
C GLY A 91 -6.81 -13.64 13.55
N TYR A 92 -7.32 -14.46 14.47
CA TYR A 92 -6.75 -14.58 15.79
C TYR A 92 -6.92 -16.00 16.34
N SER A 93 -5.98 -16.40 17.21
CA SER A 93 -6.04 -17.65 17.92
C SER A 93 -5.81 -17.41 19.41
N ILE A 94 -6.70 -17.92 20.24
CA ILE A 94 -6.56 -17.91 21.70
C ILE A 94 -6.12 -19.29 22.13
N GLN A 95 -4.92 -19.38 22.70
CA GLN A 95 -4.28 -20.63 23.07
C GLN A 95 -3.93 -20.65 24.56
N ILE A 96 -4.04 -21.84 25.17
CA ILE A 96 -3.50 -22.10 26.48
C ILE A 96 -2.09 -22.64 26.26
N ILE A 97 -1.10 -21.96 26.82
CA ILE A 97 0.31 -22.36 26.80
C ILE A 97 0.75 -22.79 28.20
N ASP A 98 1.69 -23.74 28.29
CA ASP A 98 2.29 -24.13 29.56
C ASP A 98 3.47 -23.22 29.95
N GLY A 99 4.09 -23.52 31.08
CA GLY A 99 5.24 -22.78 31.61
C GLY A 99 6.52 -22.89 30.76
N LEU A 100 6.55 -23.77 29.77
CA LEU A 100 7.66 -23.94 28.81
C LEU A 100 7.38 -23.22 27.48
N GLY A 101 6.14 -22.71 27.30
CA GLY A 101 5.72 -22.05 26.06
C GLY A 101 5.03 -22.97 25.05
N ASP A 102 4.81 -24.25 25.40
CA ASP A 102 4.15 -25.20 24.51
C ASP A 102 2.63 -25.02 24.51
N VAL A 103 2.02 -25.07 23.32
CA VAL A 103 0.56 -24.99 23.19
C VAL A 103 -0.10 -26.24 23.71
N ARG A 104 -0.90 -26.12 24.76
CA ARG A 104 -1.66 -27.22 25.38
C ARG A 104 -3.03 -27.41 24.74
N SER A 105 -3.70 -26.31 24.40
CA SER A 105 -4.97 -26.35 23.70
C SER A 105 -5.27 -25.00 23.01
N THR A 106 -6.03 -25.06 21.92
CA THR A 106 -6.60 -23.87 21.27
C THR A 106 -8.04 -23.71 21.74
N VAL A 107 -8.34 -22.59 22.37
CA VAL A 107 -9.67 -22.28 22.93
C VAL A 107 -10.59 -21.73 21.84
N LEU A 108 -10.05 -20.87 20.99
CA LEU A 108 -10.76 -20.21 19.91
C LEU A 108 -9.79 -19.88 18.78
N GLU A 109 -10.24 -20.09 17.57
CA GLU A 109 -9.51 -19.69 16.36
C GLU A 109 -10.48 -19.05 15.37
N LYS A 110 -10.08 -17.90 14.85
CA LYS A 110 -10.74 -17.25 13.73
C LYS A 110 -9.69 -17.08 12.64
N PRO A 111 -9.87 -17.67 11.45
CA PRO A 111 -8.95 -17.48 10.34
C PRO A 111 -8.95 -16.01 9.86
N ALA A 112 -7.85 -15.60 9.24
CA ALA A 112 -7.80 -14.35 8.51
C ALA A 112 -8.74 -14.41 7.30
N GLU A 113 -9.32 -13.27 6.96
CA GLU A 113 -10.18 -13.11 5.79
C GLU A 113 -9.49 -12.17 4.81
N ASP A 114 -9.31 -12.60 3.56
CA ASP A 114 -8.76 -11.75 2.50
C ASP A 114 -9.73 -10.61 2.16
N GLY A 115 -9.18 -9.48 1.72
CA GLY A 115 -9.96 -8.41 1.11
C GLY A 115 -10.63 -8.87 -0.18
N LYS A 116 -11.63 -8.14 -0.62
CA LYS A 116 -12.35 -8.44 -1.86
C LYS A 116 -11.87 -7.56 -3.00
N ASP A 117 -11.99 -8.08 -4.21
CA ASP A 117 -11.69 -7.32 -5.42
C ASP A 117 -12.73 -6.23 -5.67
N VAL A 118 -12.25 -5.09 -6.18
CA VAL A 118 -13.10 -3.99 -6.68
C VAL A 118 -12.87 -3.85 -8.18
N VAL A 119 -13.94 -3.98 -8.95
CA VAL A 119 -13.91 -3.82 -10.40
C VAL A 119 -14.39 -2.42 -10.76
N LEU A 120 -13.54 -1.67 -11.45
CA LEU A 120 -13.84 -0.33 -11.93
C LEU A 120 -14.29 -0.37 -13.40
N THR A 121 -14.98 0.69 -13.85
CA THR A 121 -15.41 0.86 -15.26
C THR A 121 -14.30 1.37 -16.17
N ILE A 122 -13.08 1.49 -15.66
CA ILE A 122 -11.92 2.05 -16.34
C ILE A 122 -11.44 1.12 -17.45
N ASP A 123 -11.31 1.66 -18.66
CA ASP A 123 -10.53 1.06 -19.73
C ASP A 123 -9.06 1.45 -19.57
N ILE A 124 -8.25 0.49 -19.18
CA ILE A 124 -6.85 0.76 -18.85
C ILE A 124 -6.02 1.20 -20.07
N VAL A 125 -6.38 0.76 -21.27
CA VAL A 125 -5.70 1.19 -22.50
C VAL A 125 -6.01 2.65 -22.77
N LEU A 126 -7.28 3.05 -22.68
CA LEU A 126 -7.68 4.43 -22.79
C LEU A 126 -7.06 5.32 -21.72
N GLN A 127 -7.01 4.83 -20.47
CA GLN A 127 -6.36 5.50 -19.34
C GLN A 127 -4.89 5.81 -19.63
N GLN A 128 -4.14 4.82 -20.13
CA GLN A 128 -2.72 4.99 -20.45
C GLN A 128 -2.50 5.97 -21.60
N HIS A 129 -3.32 5.90 -22.64
CA HIS A 129 -3.25 6.86 -23.75
C HIS A 129 -3.58 8.28 -23.30
N LEU A 130 -4.63 8.44 -22.49
CA LEU A 130 -5.04 9.74 -21.97
C LEU A 130 -3.94 10.38 -21.12
N TYR A 131 -3.25 9.59 -20.31
CA TYR A 131 -2.11 10.07 -19.54
C TYR A 131 -0.92 10.45 -20.43
N GLN A 132 -0.61 9.65 -21.46
CA GLN A 132 0.48 9.94 -22.40
C GLN A 132 0.28 11.25 -23.16
N GLU A 133 -0.97 11.61 -23.49
CA GLU A 133 -1.28 12.88 -24.15
C GLU A 133 -1.13 14.09 -23.20
N LEU A 134 -1.13 13.87 -21.90
CA LEU A 134 -0.90 14.89 -20.87
C LEU A 134 0.56 14.95 -20.40
N GLU A 135 1.40 13.98 -20.82
CA GLU A 135 2.78 13.89 -20.36
C GLU A 135 3.60 15.10 -20.78
N GLY A 136 4.14 15.81 -19.81
CA GLY A 136 4.90 17.05 -20.03
C GLY A 136 4.07 18.33 -19.92
N ASP A 137 2.76 18.22 -19.75
CA ASP A 137 1.85 19.34 -19.50
C ASP A 137 1.24 19.24 -18.08
N GLU A 138 0.66 20.32 -17.60
CA GLU A 138 -0.13 20.36 -16.37
C GLU A 138 -1.61 20.34 -16.71
N GLY A 139 -2.33 19.30 -16.26
CA GLY A 139 -3.74 19.22 -16.58
C GLY A 139 -4.40 17.92 -16.15
N CYS A 140 -5.68 17.83 -16.45
CA CYS A 140 -6.45 16.61 -16.23
C CYS A 140 -7.44 16.37 -17.38
N ALA A 141 -7.74 15.09 -17.59
CA ALA A 141 -8.74 14.67 -18.56
C ALA A 141 -9.60 13.53 -18.03
N VAL A 142 -10.88 13.56 -18.35
CA VAL A 142 -11.86 12.53 -17.96
C VAL A 142 -12.66 12.10 -19.18
N ALA A 143 -12.72 10.79 -19.40
CA ALA A 143 -13.56 10.19 -20.43
C ALA A 143 -14.76 9.48 -19.78
N ILE A 144 -15.96 9.85 -20.21
CA ILE A 144 -17.23 9.32 -19.67
C ILE A 144 -18.07 8.79 -20.81
N ASP A 145 -18.64 7.59 -20.65
CA ASP A 145 -19.69 7.10 -21.55
C ASP A 145 -20.97 7.90 -21.30
N PRO A 146 -21.48 8.66 -22.28
CA PRO A 146 -22.63 9.51 -22.10
C PRO A 146 -23.96 8.72 -21.94
N LYS A 147 -23.98 7.43 -22.29
CA LYS A 147 -25.18 6.60 -22.19
C LYS A 147 -25.32 5.96 -20.81
N SER A 148 -24.24 5.43 -20.27
CA SER A 148 -24.24 4.73 -18.98
C SER A 148 -23.79 5.63 -17.82
N GLY A 149 -23.09 6.73 -18.09
CA GLY A 149 -22.43 7.56 -17.08
C GLY A 149 -21.14 6.94 -16.52
N ALA A 150 -20.69 5.82 -17.08
CA ALA A 150 -19.48 5.15 -16.61
C ALA A 150 -18.23 5.99 -16.91
N VAL A 151 -17.36 6.14 -15.92
CA VAL A 151 -16.04 6.75 -16.13
C VAL A 151 -15.13 5.70 -16.76
N LEU A 152 -14.66 5.97 -17.96
CA LEU A 152 -13.81 5.06 -18.74
C LEU A 152 -12.33 5.35 -18.56
N ALA A 153 -11.96 6.62 -18.34
CA ALA A 153 -10.61 7.02 -17.99
C ALA A 153 -10.62 8.33 -17.21
N MET A 154 -9.62 8.50 -16.34
CA MET A 154 -9.43 9.71 -15.54
C MET A 154 -7.93 9.87 -15.26
N ALA A 155 -7.29 10.79 -15.95
CA ALA A 155 -5.86 11.06 -15.86
C ALA A 155 -5.59 12.49 -15.39
N SER A 156 -4.51 12.67 -14.67
CA SER A 156 -4.00 13.96 -14.24
C SER A 156 -2.47 13.94 -14.32
N ALA A 157 -1.89 15.05 -14.80
CA ALA A 157 -0.46 15.27 -14.88
C ALA A 157 -0.10 16.64 -14.27
N PRO A 158 1.04 16.77 -13.58
CA PRO A 158 1.98 15.70 -13.23
C PRO A 158 1.39 14.64 -12.27
N ALA A 159 1.99 13.47 -12.23
CA ALA A 159 1.58 12.38 -11.35
C ALA A 159 2.81 11.73 -10.69
N TYR A 160 2.56 10.94 -9.65
CA TYR A 160 3.57 10.23 -8.87
C TYR A 160 3.52 8.71 -9.11
N ASP A 161 4.60 7.96 -8.81
CA ASP A 161 4.53 6.50 -8.76
C ASP A 161 4.00 6.04 -7.37
N PRO A 162 2.81 5.42 -7.28
CA PRO A 162 2.27 4.95 -6.01
C PRO A 162 3.15 3.89 -5.31
N ASN A 163 4.00 3.20 -6.05
CA ASN A 163 4.91 2.20 -5.50
C ASN A 163 5.96 2.83 -4.57
N ASP A 164 6.34 4.09 -4.81
CA ASP A 164 7.31 4.78 -3.98
C ASP A 164 6.81 4.98 -2.55
N PHE A 165 5.50 5.20 -2.37
CA PHE A 165 4.89 5.29 -1.04
C PHE A 165 4.90 3.96 -0.30
N VAL A 166 4.78 2.84 -1.01
CA VAL A 166 4.78 1.49 -0.44
C VAL A 166 6.19 1.03 -0.08
N MET A 167 7.16 1.34 -0.95
CA MET A 167 8.57 0.98 -0.74
C MET A 167 9.28 1.92 0.24
N GLY A 168 8.69 3.07 0.53
CA GLY A 168 9.29 4.13 1.33
C GLY A 168 10.21 5.02 0.51
N TYR A 169 9.99 6.33 0.58
CA TYR A 169 10.87 7.31 -0.05
C TYR A 169 12.25 7.29 0.58
N THR A 170 13.28 7.47 -0.25
CA THR A 170 14.59 7.90 0.26
C THR A 170 14.46 9.34 0.75
N SER A 171 15.30 9.75 1.71
CA SER A 171 15.28 11.14 2.20
C SER A 171 15.45 12.16 1.07
N ALA A 172 16.26 11.84 0.06
CA ALA A 172 16.49 12.69 -1.11
C ALA A 172 15.20 12.81 -1.97
N ALA A 173 14.52 11.71 -2.27
CA ALA A 173 13.28 11.72 -3.04
C ALA A 173 12.14 12.44 -2.29
N TRP A 174 12.10 12.32 -0.95
CA TRP A 174 11.14 13.05 -0.14
C TRP A 174 11.40 14.56 -0.14
N GLU A 175 12.67 14.99 -0.07
CA GLU A 175 13.06 16.40 -0.18
C GLU A 175 12.72 16.99 -1.54
N GLU A 176 12.90 16.24 -2.62
CA GLU A 176 12.54 16.65 -3.97
C GLU A 176 11.04 16.91 -4.10
N ILE A 177 10.20 15.96 -3.65
CA ILE A 177 8.74 16.12 -3.66
C ILE A 177 8.27 17.28 -2.77
N ASN A 178 8.88 17.44 -1.59
CA ASN A 178 8.46 18.45 -0.62
C ASN A 178 8.93 19.87 -1.00
N ASN A 179 9.92 19.99 -1.88
CA ASN A 179 10.43 21.27 -2.38
C ASN A 179 9.86 21.62 -3.77
N ASP A 180 9.08 20.74 -4.38
CA ASP A 180 8.35 21.03 -5.60
C ASP A 180 7.17 21.94 -5.27
N GLU A 181 7.27 23.21 -5.67
CA GLU A 181 6.28 24.28 -5.39
C GLU A 181 5.13 24.31 -6.42
N THR A 182 4.99 23.26 -7.27
CA THR A 182 3.93 23.17 -8.31
C THR A 182 2.72 22.36 -7.86
#